data_37ad7d1040e0a0bc507819464fd4f9c5
#
_entry.id   37ad7d1040e0a0bc507819464fd4f9c5
#
_cell.length_a   1.000
_cell.length_b   1.000
_cell.length_c   1.000
_cell.angle_alpha   90.00
_cell.angle_beta   90.00
_cell.angle_gamma   90.00
#
_symmetry.space_group_name_H-M   'P 1'
#
loop_
_entity.id
_entity.type
_entity.pdbx_description
1 polymer ?
#
loop_
_entity_poly.entity_id
_entity_poly.type
_entity_poly.pdbx_seq_one_letter_code
_entity_poly.pdbx_strand_id
1 'polypeptide(L)'
;NARAGLITAFAKVGAVLPDNFKIKKAKLRGVESFGMLCGADEIGLGEDSDGIIELPENSEIGADLASIAGADLPLDDLTVDVDLTPNRGDCLSLKGLAREVGVLNNLEVTYPEIPAVAPQIDTTFPVEVIASEQCPRYLGRVIEGVDLSQPSPPWLTERLRRCGLRSIDPVVDVTNFVLI
;
A
#
# COMPACT_ATOMS: atom_id res chain seq x y z
N ASN A 1 6.09 -19.28 -9.89
CA ASN A 1 5.13 -19.56 -8.80
C ASN A 1 3.78 -20.13 -9.29
N ALA A 2 3.57 -20.27 -10.60
CA ALA A 2 2.32 -20.83 -11.15
C ALA A 2 2.04 -22.26 -10.62
N ARG A 3 0.87 -22.48 -10.03
CA ARG A 3 0.44 -23.77 -9.46
C ARG A 3 -1.06 -23.95 -9.56
N ALA A 4 -1.53 -25.17 -9.43
CA ALA A 4 -2.96 -25.46 -9.38
C ALA A 4 -3.59 -24.84 -8.13
N GLY A 5 -4.75 -24.22 -8.28
CA GLY A 5 -5.47 -23.53 -7.19
C GLY A 5 -5.06 -22.08 -6.96
N LEU A 6 -4.01 -21.57 -7.62
CA LEU A 6 -3.64 -20.16 -7.54
C LEU A 6 -4.71 -19.29 -8.18
N ILE A 7 -5.15 -18.24 -7.45
CA ILE A 7 -5.97 -17.16 -7.99
C ILE A 7 -5.05 -16.01 -8.38
N THR A 8 -5.16 -15.53 -9.61
CA THR A 8 -4.22 -14.56 -10.17
C THR A 8 -4.90 -13.62 -11.18
N ALA A 9 -4.24 -12.52 -11.50
CA ALA A 9 -4.68 -11.62 -12.55
C ALA A 9 -4.52 -12.24 -13.94
N PHE A 10 -5.58 -12.19 -14.75
CA PHE A 10 -5.61 -12.72 -16.11
C PHE A 10 -6.01 -11.65 -17.12
N ALA A 11 -5.07 -11.23 -17.95
CA ALA A 11 -5.32 -10.33 -19.07
C ALA A 11 -5.88 -11.09 -20.26
N LYS A 12 -7.14 -10.82 -20.62
CA LYS A 12 -7.83 -11.44 -21.75
C LYS A 12 -7.33 -10.89 -23.08
N VAL A 13 -7.54 -11.63 -24.17
CA VAL A 13 -7.29 -11.12 -25.54
C VAL A 13 -8.06 -9.80 -25.75
N GLY A 14 -7.36 -8.78 -26.18
CA GLY A 14 -7.87 -7.43 -26.38
C GLY A 14 -7.56 -6.45 -25.21
N ALA A 15 -7.13 -6.95 -24.05
CA ALA A 15 -6.65 -6.10 -22.98
C ALA A 15 -5.42 -5.30 -23.43
N VAL A 16 -5.29 -4.09 -22.92
CA VAL A 16 -4.14 -3.19 -23.13
C VAL A 16 -3.50 -2.97 -21.77
N LEU A 17 -2.28 -3.44 -21.61
CA LEU A 17 -1.46 -3.29 -20.43
C LEU A 17 -0.60 -2.01 -20.53
N PRO A 18 0.12 -1.62 -19.47
CA PRO A 18 1.09 -0.52 -19.50
C PRO A 18 1.98 -0.58 -20.75
N ASP A 19 2.58 0.53 -21.12
CA ASP A 19 3.39 0.69 -22.34
C ASP A 19 2.65 0.34 -23.64
N ASN A 20 1.31 0.41 -23.62
CA ASN A 20 0.46 0.10 -24.77
C ASN A 20 0.60 -1.35 -25.26
N PHE A 21 0.98 -2.27 -24.36
CA PHE A 21 1.14 -3.68 -24.65
C PHE A 21 -0.22 -4.38 -24.81
N LYS A 22 -0.53 -4.75 -26.04
CA LYS A 22 -1.84 -5.33 -26.40
C LYS A 22 -1.83 -6.84 -26.39
N ILE A 23 -2.66 -7.45 -25.56
CA ILE A 23 -2.80 -8.90 -25.49
C ILE A 23 -3.51 -9.43 -26.75
N LYS A 24 -2.87 -10.36 -27.43
CA LYS A 24 -3.37 -11.03 -28.63
C LYS A 24 -3.41 -12.53 -28.42
N LYS A 25 -4.28 -13.21 -29.20
CA LYS A 25 -4.21 -14.67 -29.31
C LYS A 25 -2.83 -15.05 -29.84
N ALA A 26 -2.15 -15.96 -29.16
CA ALA A 26 -0.81 -16.41 -29.52
C ALA A 26 -0.75 -17.94 -29.51
N LYS A 27 0.29 -18.49 -30.14
CA LYS A 27 0.60 -19.91 -30.08
C LYS A 27 2.00 -20.08 -29.50
N LEU A 28 2.09 -20.63 -28.29
CA LEU A 28 3.33 -20.83 -27.57
C LEU A 28 3.66 -22.34 -27.52
N ARG A 29 4.80 -22.72 -28.05
CA ARG A 29 5.27 -24.12 -28.09
C ARG A 29 4.20 -25.12 -28.61
N GLY A 30 3.41 -24.69 -29.61
CA GLY A 30 2.37 -25.52 -30.21
C GLY A 30 0.99 -25.46 -29.54
N VAL A 31 0.86 -24.83 -28.38
CA VAL A 31 -0.38 -24.64 -27.63
C VAL A 31 -0.94 -23.24 -27.84
N GLU A 32 -2.24 -23.14 -28.13
CA GLU A 32 -2.91 -21.83 -28.23
C GLU A 32 -3.07 -21.18 -26.88
N SER A 33 -2.76 -19.89 -26.80
CA SER A 33 -2.93 -19.03 -25.63
C SER A 33 -3.97 -17.94 -25.92
N PHE A 34 -4.94 -17.77 -25.02
CA PHE A 34 -6.04 -16.82 -25.14
C PHE A 34 -5.94 -15.66 -24.14
N GLY A 35 -4.79 -15.45 -23.56
CA GLY A 35 -4.54 -14.40 -22.58
C GLY A 35 -3.20 -14.58 -21.89
N MET A 36 -2.95 -13.79 -20.86
CA MET A 36 -1.72 -13.80 -20.11
C MET A 36 -2.02 -13.72 -18.61
N LEU A 37 -1.35 -14.57 -17.82
CA LEU A 37 -1.28 -14.40 -16.37
C LEU A 37 -0.25 -13.31 -16.09
N CYS A 38 -0.61 -12.34 -15.25
CA CYS A 38 0.19 -11.12 -15.10
C CYS A 38 0.96 -11.08 -13.79
N GLY A 39 2.19 -10.57 -13.84
CA GLY A 39 2.95 -10.09 -12.71
C GLY A 39 2.50 -8.69 -12.29
N ALA A 40 3.01 -8.22 -11.14
CA ALA A 40 2.69 -6.88 -10.62
C ALA A 40 3.23 -5.77 -11.52
N ASP A 41 4.44 -5.94 -12.03
CA ASP A 41 5.11 -5.02 -12.96
C ASP A 41 4.37 -4.90 -14.30
N GLU A 42 3.83 -5.99 -14.81
CA GLU A 42 3.11 -6.04 -16.09
C GLU A 42 1.78 -5.28 -16.09
N ILE A 43 1.19 -5.07 -14.91
CA ILE A 43 -0.07 -4.32 -14.75
C ILE A 43 0.11 -2.99 -14.01
N GLY A 44 1.37 -2.57 -13.77
CA GLY A 44 1.70 -1.29 -13.15
C GLY A 44 1.46 -1.22 -11.64
N LEU A 45 1.40 -2.37 -10.95
CA LEU A 45 1.23 -2.43 -9.49
C LEU A 45 2.56 -2.46 -8.70
N GLY A 46 3.69 -2.34 -9.36
CA GLY A 46 5.00 -2.32 -8.73
C GLY A 46 6.11 -2.66 -9.70
N GLU A 47 7.32 -2.81 -9.19
CA GLU A 47 8.52 -3.22 -9.95
C GLU A 47 8.87 -4.70 -9.73
N ASP A 48 8.06 -5.42 -8.95
CA ASP A 48 8.29 -6.83 -8.65
C ASP A 48 7.94 -7.70 -9.86
N SER A 49 8.95 -8.35 -10.39
CA SER A 49 8.88 -9.26 -11.55
C SER A 49 9.12 -10.73 -11.18
N ASP A 50 9.12 -11.10 -9.89
CA ASP A 50 9.48 -12.43 -9.42
C ASP A 50 8.41 -13.51 -9.67
N GLY A 51 7.34 -13.17 -10.38
CA GLY A 51 6.30 -14.11 -10.77
C GLY A 51 4.95 -13.46 -11.05
N ILE A 52 3.94 -14.30 -11.23
CA ILE A 52 2.56 -13.83 -11.39
C ILE A 52 1.96 -13.44 -10.05
N ILE A 53 1.07 -12.44 -10.07
CA ILE A 53 0.36 -11.96 -8.87
C ILE A 53 -0.40 -13.10 -8.19
N GLU A 54 -0.29 -13.18 -6.88
CA GLU A 54 -1.09 -14.07 -6.03
C GLU A 54 -2.19 -13.26 -5.35
N LEU A 55 -3.43 -13.55 -5.69
CA LEU A 55 -4.61 -12.93 -5.08
C LEU A 55 -5.10 -13.77 -3.89
N PRO A 56 -5.80 -13.15 -2.92
CA PRO A 56 -6.37 -13.89 -1.80
C PRO A 56 -7.23 -15.07 -2.24
N GLU A 57 -7.17 -16.19 -1.52
CA GLU A 57 -7.88 -17.44 -1.87
C GLU A 57 -9.42 -17.29 -1.91
N ASN A 58 -9.95 -16.29 -1.22
CA ASN A 58 -11.37 -15.95 -1.22
C ASN A 58 -11.79 -14.97 -2.33
N SER A 59 -10.89 -14.61 -3.24
CA SER A 59 -11.21 -13.70 -4.34
C SER A 59 -12.21 -14.33 -5.30
N GLU A 60 -13.18 -13.54 -5.77
CA GLU A 60 -14.18 -14.00 -6.73
C GLU A 60 -13.56 -14.23 -8.11
N ILE A 61 -13.66 -15.46 -8.60
CA ILE A 61 -13.12 -15.83 -9.91
C ILE A 61 -13.94 -15.19 -11.03
N GLY A 62 -13.24 -14.44 -11.88
CA GLY A 62 -13.86 -13.72 -13.01
C GLY A 62 -14.31 -12.30 -12.69
N ALA A 63 -14.16 -11.86 -11.46
CA ALA A 63 -14.35 -10.45 -11.09
C ALA A 63 -13.29 -9.55 -11.74
N ASP A 64 -13.58 -8.27 -11.83
CA ASP A 64 -12.60 -7.27 -12.26
C ASP A 64 -11.51 -7.13 -11.18
N LEU A 65 -10.26 -7.14 -11.61
CA LEU A 65 -9.12 -7.00 -10.70
C LEU A 65 -9.22 -5.74 -9.85
N ALA A 66 -9.69 -4.64 -10.43
CA ALA A 66 -9.89 -3.37 -9.72
C ALA A 66 -10.84 -3.51 -8.52
N SER A 67 -11.80 -4.46 -8.57
CA SER A 67 -12.73 -4.71 -7.47
C SER A 67 -12.16 -5.65 -6.39
N ILE A 68 -11.13 -6.43 -6.71
CA ILE A 68 -10.55 -7.44 -5.81
C ILE A 68 -9.53 -6.85 -4.84
N ALA A 69 -8.86 -5.77 -5.22
CA ALA A 69 -7.77 -5.16 -4.44
C ALA A 69 -8.18 -4.62 -3.05
N GLY A 70 -9.44 -4.80 -2.68
CA GLY A 70 -10.03 -4.45 -1.38
C GLY A 70 -10.96 -3.24 -1.49
N ALA A 71 -12.08 -3.31 -0.77
CA ALA A 71 -13.09 -2.26 -0.78
C ALA A 71 -12.55 -0.88 -0.35
N ASP A 72 -11.44 -0.86 0.40
CA ASP A 72 -10.86 0.34 0.97
C ASP A 72 -9.78 1.00 0.10
N LEU A 73 -9.35 0.36 -0.98
CA LEU A 73 -8.30 0.87 -1.86
C LEU A 73 -8.47 0.38 -3.31
N PRO A 74 -9.39 0.96 -4.08
CA PRO A 74 -9.61 0.59 -5.47
C PRO A 74 -8.33 0.81 -6.29
N LEU A 75 -8.01 -0.09 -7.22
CA LEU A 75 -6.87 0.07 -8.13
C LEU A 75 -7.10 1.20 -9.14
N ASP A 76 -8.36 1.48 -9.48
CA ASP A 76 -8.75 2.63 -10.30
C ASP A 76 -8.96 3.85 -9.39
N ASP A 77 -7.92 4.65 -9.25
CA ASP A 77 -7.89 5.82 -8.36
C ASP A 77 -7.04 6.94 -8.97
N LEU A 78 -7.17 8.14 -8.45
CA LEU A 78 -6.43 9.32 -8.86
C LEU A 78 -5.32 9.66 -7.85
N THR A 79 -4.09 9.61 -8.29
CA THR A 79 -2.95 10.13 -7.52
C THR A 79 -2.69 11.58 -7.91
N VAL A 80 -2.67 12.47 -6.91
CA VAL A 80 -2.35 13.88 -7.10
C VAL A 80 -0.95 14.14 -6.56
N ASP A 81 -0.04 14.54 -7.44
CA ASP A 81 1.29 15.02 -7.06
C ASP A 81 1.23 16.51 -6.70
N VAL A 82 1.69 16.87 -5.50
CA VAL A 82 1.59 18.23 -4.96
C VAL A 82 2.98 18.79 -4.76
N ASP A 83 3.33 19.81 -5.53
CA ASP A 83 4.55 20.58 -5.33
C ASP A 83 4.35 21.61 -4.21
N LEU A 84 5.25 21.62 -3.23
CA LEU A 84 5.19 22.48 -2.06
C LEU A 84 6.35 23.47 -2.04
N THR A 85 6.05 24.72 -1.73
CA THR A 85 7.09 25.71 -1.45
C THR A 85 7.81 25.40 -0.12
N PRO A 86 9.09 25.78 0.05
CA PRO A 86 9.88 25.44 1.24
C PRO A 86 9.30 25.90 2.58
N ASN A 87 8.44 26.90 2.58
CA ASN A 87 7.77 27.42 3.78
C ASN A 87 6.50 26.66 4.16
N ARG A 88 6.13 25.60 3.42
CA ARG A 88 4.90 24.82 3.64
C ARG A 88 5.20 23.39 4.13
N GLY A 89 6.18 23.25 5.03
CA GLY A 89 6.49 21.98 5.66
C GLY A 89 5.33 21.34 6.44
N ASP A 90 4.34 22.13 6.82
CA ASP A 90 3.08 21.68 7.41
C ASP A 90 2.23 20.80 6.47
N CYS A 91 2.41 20.95 5.16
CA CYS A 91 1.69 20.20 4.13
C CYS A 91 2.42 18.93 3.65
N LEU A 92 3.55 18.55 4.27
CA LEU A 92 4.28 17.32 3.95
C LEU A 92 3.57 16.05 4.43
N SER A 93 2.44 16.16 5.10
CA SER A 93 1.60 15.04 5.53
C SER A 93 0.17 15.16 4.99
N LEU A 94 -0.52 14.03 4.87
CA LEU A 94 -1.95 14.00 4.50
C LEU A 94 -2.79 14.85 5.44
N LYS A 95 -2.45 14.89 6.73
CA LYS A 95 -3.15 15.71 7.73
C LYS A 95 -2.96 17.21 7.47
N GLY A 96 -1.76 17.64 7.09
CA GLY A 96 -1.48 19.03 6.73
C GLY A 96 -2.18 19.43 5.43
N LEU A 97 -2.10 18.58 4.41
CA LEU A 97 -2.81 18.78 3.14
C LEU A 97 -4.32 18.85 3.33
N ALA A 98 -4.90 17.98 4.15
CA ALA A 98 -6.34 18.00 4.43
C ALA A 98 -6.78 19.34 5.06
N ARG A 99 -5.98 19.91 5.97
CA ARG A 99 -6.25 21.22 6.56
C ARG A 99 -6.21 22.32 5.51
N GLU A 100 -5.24 22.30 4.62
CA GLU A 100 -5.11 23.29 3.55
C GLU A 100 -6.28 23.21 2.58
N VAL A 101 -6.64 22.01 2.13
CA VAL A 101 -7.82 21.77 1.28
C VAL A 101 -9.10 22.25 1.98
N GLY A 102 -9.23 21.97 3.28
CA GLY A 102 -10.36 22.44 4.09
C GLY A 102 -10.48 23.96 4.11
N VAL A 103 -9.37 24.66 4.34
CA VAL A 103 -9.33 26.14 4.35
C VAL A 103 -9.65 26.71 2.97
N LEU A 104 -9.03 26.20 1.92
CA LEU A 104 -9.23 26.68 0.54
C LEU A 104 -10.66 26.50 0.03
N ASN A 105 -11.34 25.46 0.49
CA ASN A 105 -12.70 25.12 0.04
C ASN A 105 -13.78 25.44 1.08
N ASN A 106 -13.39 26.02 2.22
CA ASN A 106 -14.30 26.28 3.35
C ASN A 106 -15.05 25.02 3.80
N LEU A 107 -14.32 23.91 3.94
CA LEU A 107 -14.81 22.61 4.36
C LEU A 107 -14.27 22.25 5.74
N GLU A 108 -15.09 21.57 6.54
CA GLU A 108 -14.63 20.98 7.79
C GLU A 108 -13.80 19.72 7.51
N VAL A 109 -12.65 19.61 8.20
CA VAL A 109 -11.77 18.45 8.08
C VAL A 109 -12.16 17.40 9.11
N THR A 110 -12.54 16.22 8.63
CA THR A 110 -12.78 15.06 9.48
C THR A 110 -11.52 14.20 9.57
N TYR A 111 -11.22 13.73 10.77
CA TYR A 111 -10.09 12.85 11.02
C TYR A 111 -10.57 11.44 11.32
N PRO A 112 -9.81 10.40 10.91
CA PRO A 112 -10.14 9.04 11.31
C PRO A 112 -10.08 8.89 12.83
N GLU A 113 -11.00 8.13 13.39
CA GLU A 113 -10.94 7.76 14.80
C GLU A 113 -9.78 6.78 15.01
N ILE A 114 -8.91 7.10 15.96
CA ILE A 114 -7.78 6.25 16.34
C ILE A 114 -8.09 5.64 17.72
N PRO A 115 -8.64 4.42 17.78
CA PRO A 115 -8.99 3.80 19.06
C PRO A 115 -7.73 3.51 19.88
N ALA A 116 -7.84 3.71 21.18
CA ALA A 116 -6.76 3.36 22.11
C ALA A 116 -6.57 1.85 22.14
N VAL A 117 -5.34 1.39 21.93
CA VAL A 117 -4.97 -0.01 22.07
C VAL A 117 -4.36 -0.24 23.45
N ALA A 118 -5.06 -0.98 24.32
CA ALA A 118 -4.57 -1.30 25.65
C ALA A 118 -3.32 -2.19 25.59
N PRO A 119 -2.36 -2.02 26.53
CA PRO A 119 -1.23 -2.93 26.63
C PRO A 119 -1.71 -4.34 26.99
N GLN A 120 -1.07 -5.37 26.42
CA GLN A 120 -1.35 -6.78 26.67
C GLN A 120 -0.23 -7.45 27.50
N ILE A 121 0.89 -6.75 27.67
CA ILE A 121 2.07 -7.20 28.43
C ILE A 121 2.51 -6.07 29.36
N ASP A 122 3.15 -6.43 30.47
CA ASP A 122 3.69 -5.49 31.44
C ASP A 122 5.18 -5.20 31.22
N THR A 123 5.77 -5.70 30.13
CA THR A 123 7.17 -5.47 29.79
C THR A 123 7.42 -3.98 29.54
N THR A 124 8.45 -3.45 30.21
CA THR A 124 8.89 -2.08 30.05
C THR A 124 10.35 -2.04 29.61
N PHE A 125 10.71 -1.00 28.86
CA PHE A 125 12.08 -0.68 28.52
C PHE A 125 12.51 0.57 29.30
N PRO A 126 13.65 0.53 30.01
CA PRO A 126 14.09 1.66 30.82
C PRO A 126 14.44 2.85 29.90
N VAL A 127 13.87 4.00 30.22
CA VAL A 127 14.12 5.26 29.50
C VAL A 127 14.47 6.35 30.52
N GLU A 128 15.60 7.03 30.32
CA GLU A 128 16.01 8.18 31.08
C GLU A 128 15.98 9.42 30.19
N VAL A 129 15.26 10.46 30.61
CA VAL A 129 15.19 11.73 29.90
C VAL A 129 16.10 12.75 30.59
N ILE A 130 17.34 12.88 30.10
CA ILE A 130 18.36 13.77 30.66
C ILE A 130 18.01 15.24 30.37
N ALA A 131 17.51 15.55 29.18
CA ALA A 131 17.16 16.88 28.72
C ALA A 131 15.65 17.15 28.89
N SER A 132 15.16 17.13 30.11
CA SER A 132 13.70 17.23 30.41
C SER A 132 13.05 18.56 30.01
N GLU A 133 13.82 19.65 29.92
CA GLU A 133 13.31 20.94 29.44
C GLU A 133 13.04 20.92 27.92
N GLN A 134 13.91 20.28 27.15
CA GLN A 134 13.80 20.17 25.70
C GLN A 134 12.91 19.01 25.25
N CYS A 135 12.85 17.95 26.05
CA CYS A 135 12.00 16.79 25.82
C CYS A 135 11.15 16.51 27.08
N PRO A 136 10.10 17.30 27.35
CA PRO A 136 9.30 17.18 28.56
C PRO A 136 8.47 15.90 28.62
N ARG A 137 8.32 15.19 27.50
CA ARG A 137 7.55 13.95 27.42
C ARG A 137 8.12 13.00 26.38
N TYR A 138 8.48 11.81 26.84
CA TYR A 138 8.87 10.69 25.96
C TYR A 138 7.92 9.51 26.20
N LEU A 139 7.38 8.96 25.13
CA LEU A 139 6.46 7.82 25.18
C LEU A 139 7.09 6.64 24.47
N GLY A 140 7.00 5.46 25.08
CA GLY A 140 7.47 4.21 24.50
C GLY A 140 6.44 3.11 24.71
N ARG A 141 6.46 2.13 23.81
CA ARG A 141 5.70 0.89 23.92
C ARG A 141 6.58 -0.28 23.51
N VAL A 142 6.62 -1.32 24.30
CA VAL A 142 7.30 -2.56 23.95
C VAL A 142 6.34 -3.45 23.17
N ILE A 143 6.79 -3.95 22.02
CA ILE A 143 6.06 -4.91 21.19
C ILE A 143 6.94 -6.14 21.06
N GLU A 144 6.41 -7.30 21.44
CA GLU A 144 7.12 -8.57 21.39
C GLU A 144 6.52 -9.48 20.32
N GLY A 145 7.30 -10.45 19.84
CA GLY A 145 6.83 -11.44 18.86
C GLY A 145 6.65 -10.90 17.44
N VAL A 146 7.35 -9.83 17.07
CA VAL A 146 7.29 -9.28 15.71
C VAL A 146 7.98 -10.25 14.75
N ASP A 147 7.28 -10.66 13.70
CA ASP A 147 7.80 -11.50 12.63
C ASP A 147 7.98 -10.66 11.35
N LEU A 148 9.22 -10.28 11.06
CA LEU A 148 9.57 -9.48 9.88
C LEU A 148 9.51 -10.27 8.57
N SER A 149 9.37 -11.60 8.62
CA SER A 149 9.22 -12.43 7.42
C SER A 149 7.81 -12.41 6.84
N GLN A 150 6.84 -11.91 7.59
CA GLN A 150 5.47 -11.76 7.11
C GLN A 150 5.37 -10.53 6.21
N PRO A 151 4.65 -10.61 5.07
CA PRO A 151 4.44 -9.45 4.22
C PRO A 151 3.53 -8.42 4.91
N SER A 152 3.75 -7.15 4.59
CA SER A 152 2.80 -6.10 4.96
C SER A 152 1.43 -6.33 4.30
N PRO A 153 0.32 -5.91 4.93
CA PRO A 153 -1.00 -6.02 4.33
C PRO A 153 -1.08 -5.28 2.98
N PRO A 154 -1.78 -5.84 1.98
CA PRO A 154 -1.86 -5.23 0.63
C PRO A 154 -2.32 -3.77 0.62
N TRP A 155 -3.26 -3.39 1.50
CA TRP A 155 -3.71 -2.01 1.61
C TRP A 155 -2.59 -1.05 2.04
N LEU A 156 -1.68 -1.49 2.92
CA LEU A 156 -0.55 -0.69 3.40
C LEU A 156 0.50 -0.53 2.30
N THR A 157 0.89 -1.63 1.66
CA THR A 157 1.87 -1.61 0.57
C THR A 157 1.41 -0.75 -0.58
N GLU A 158 0.12 -0.83 -0.95
CA GLU A 158 -0.44 -0.04 -2.04
C GLU A 158 -0.51 1.46 -1.70
N ARG A 159 -0.85 1.84 -0.47
CA ARG A 159 -0.81 3.25 -0.04
C ARG A 159 0.60 3.81 -0.10
N LEU A 160 1.59 3.08 0.41
CA LEU A 160 3.00 3.50 0.33
C LEU A 160 3.45 3.65 -1.11
N ARG A 161 3.13 2.68 -1.98
CA ARG A 161 3.46 2.73 -3.40
C ARG A 161 2.91 3.99 -4.07
N ARG A 162 1.66 4.35 -3.81
CA ARG A 162 1.02 5.57 -4.36
C ARG A 162 1.65 6.84 -3.86
N CYS A 163 2.27 6.81 -2.68
CA CYS A 163 3.07 7.93 -2.14
C CYS A 163 4.54 7.89 -2.57
N GLY A 164 4.91 7.03 -3.54
CA GLY A 164 6.28 6.92 -4.05
C GLY A 164 7.23 6.17 -3.10
N LEU A 165 6.71 5.43 -2.13
CA LEU A 165 7.49 4.66 -1.17
C LEU A 165 7.42 3.17 -1.48
N ARG A 166 8.57 2.50 -1.40
CA ARG A 166 8.65 1.03 -1.54
C ARG A 166 8.41 0.36 -0.20
N SER A 167 7.58 -0.68 -0.19
CA SER A 167 7.45 -1.59 0.96
C SER A 167 8.78 -2.32 1.22
N ILE A 168 9.15 -2.49 2.48
CA ILE A 168 10.40 -3.12 2.92
C ILE A 168 10.08 -4.28 3.85
N ASP A 169 9.49 -4.01 4.99
CA ASP A 169 9.01 -4.96 5.98
C ASP A 169 7.88 -4.31 6.82
N PRO A 170 7.08 -5.08 7.56
CA PRO A 170 5.92 -4.54 8.27
C PRO A 170 6.23 -3.42 9.25
N VAL A 171 7.38 -3.43 9.90
CA VAL A 171 7.76 -2.40 10.88
C VAL A 171 8.15 -1.10 10.18
N VAL A 172 8.98 -1.19 9.16
CA VAL A 172 9.38 -0.03 8.35
C VAL A 172 8.17 0.56 7.62
N ASP A 173 7.32 -0.29 7.08
CA ASP A 173 6.11 0.14 6.35
C ASP A 173 5.13 0.90 7.26
N VAL A 174 4.93 0.42 8.51
CA VAL A 174 4.11 1.16 9.49
C VAL A 174 4.73 2.52 9.83
N THR A 175 6.05 2.60 10.01
CA THR A 175 6.71 3.88 10.30
C THR A 175 6.59 4.85 9.13
N ASN A 176 6.77 4.37 7.90
CA ASN A 176 6.58 5.17 6.69
C ASN A 176 5.12 5.63 6.53
N PHE A 177 4.17 4.74 6.80
CA PHE A 177 2.75 5.09 6.74
C PHE A 177 2.34 6.16 7.76
N VAL A 178 2.92 6.14 8.96
CA VAL A 178 2.65 7.15 10.00
C VAL A 178 3.31 8.49 9.67
N LEU A 179 4.41 8.47 8.90
CA LEU A 179 5.14 9.67 8.49
C LEU A 179 4.40 10.49 7.44
N ILE A 180 3.62 9.84 6.55
CA ILE A 180 2.84 10.45 5.47
C ILE A 180 1.55 11.06 6.03
#